data_ea6e7caf7d51b94123d80f7a64ed8c8c
#
_entry.id   ea6e7caf7d51b94123d80f7a64ed8c8c
#
_cell.length_a   1.000
_cell.length_b   1.000
_cell.length_c   1.000
_cell.angle_alpha   90.00
_cell.angle_beta   90.00
_cell.angle_gamma   90.00
#
_symmetry.space_group_name_H-M   'P 1'
#
loop_
_entity.id
_entity.type
_entity.pdbx_description
1 polymer ?
#
loop_
_entity_poly.entity_id
_entity_poly.type
_entity_poly.pdbx_seq_one_letter_code
_entity_poly.pdbx_strand_id
1 'polypeptide(L)'
;MTEAMQAEFDTVAEWTAQVAADMGPEYHVPAGCRGSGSPAALDWLAERMELASGATFLDCGAGVGGPAAYAAQQRELRPVLVEPEAGACRAAQRLFGYPVVQALGSKLPLAEASCDAAWSLGVLCTTPEQLALLTELHRTVRRGGRIGLLAFVARGELPSDELEGNHFPAPERLRQLVDESALHVEHWLRTAELPAIPEEWNQRMDAVTDELTRRHGHTDAWQLAERQSSRIGRLLEDGTLTGELLVLRHA
;
A
#
# COMPACT_ATOMS: atom_id res chain seq x y z
N MET A 1 7.24 -1.31 -15.95
CA MET A 1 6.75 -2.32 -14.99
C MET A 1 7.21 -3.69 -15.45
N THR A 2 7.64 -4.55 -14.55
CA THR A 2 8.06 -5.92 -14.87
C THR A 2 6.85 -6.83 -15.04
N GLU A 3 7.03 -7.99 -15.69
CA GLU A 3 5.98 -8.99 -15.85
C GLU A 3 5.45 -9.51 -14.52
N ALA A 4 6.32 -9.63 -13.48
CA ALA A 4 5.94 -10.05 -12.14
C ALA A 4 5.03 -9.03 -11.46
N MET A 5 5.35 -7.74 -11.56
CA MET A 5 4.53 -6.67 -11.00
C MET A 5 3.18 -6.56 -11.70
N GLN A 6 3.15 -6.72 -13.02
CA GLN A 6 1.89 -6.75 -13.77
C GLN A 6 1.02 -7.94 -13.37
N ALA A 7 1.62 -9.12 -13.22
CA ALA A 7 0.89 -10.31 -12.77
C ALA A 7 0.25 -10.09 -11.39
N GLU A 8 0.98 -9.54 -10.43
CA GLU A 8 0.52 -9.32 -9.07
C GLU A 8 -0.49 -8.16 -8.97
N PHE A 9 -0.14 -6.99 -9.46
CA PHE A 9 -0.91 -5.77 -9.23
C PHE A 9 -2.06 -5.54 -10.21
N ASP A 10 -2.08 -6.21 -11.35
CA ASP A 10 -3.21 -6.17 -12.29
C ASP A 10 -4.06 -7.45 -12.22
N THR A 11 -3.49 -8.58 -12.60
CA THR A 11 -4.23 -9.84 -12.76
C THR A 11 -4.66 -10.45 -11.42
N VAL A 12 -3.72 -10.62 -10.48
CA VAL A 12 -4.01 -11.24 -9.17
C VAL A 12 -4.89 -10.31 -8.32
N ALA A 13 -4.74 -8.99 -8.44
CA ALA A 13 -5.61 -8.02 -7.78
C ALA A 13 -7.08 -8.21 -8.20
N GLU A 14 -7.35 -8.40 -9.50
CA GLU A 14 -8.70 -8.64 -9.99
C GLU A 14 -9.28 -9.97 -9.52
N TRP A 15 -8.47 -11.04 -9.51
CA TRP A 15 -8.87 -12.34 -8.95
C TRP A 15 -9.14 -12.27 -7.45
N THR A 16 -8.31 -11.53 -6.71
CA THR A 16 -8.49 -11.30 -5.27
C THR A 16 -9.85 -10.66 -4.98
N ALA A 17 -10.20 -9.63 -5.73
CA ALA A 17 -11.50 -8.99 -5.58
C ALA A 17 -12.68 -9.92 -5.93
N GLN A 18 -12.53 -10.75 -6.98
CA GLN A 18 -13.57 -11.71 -7.33
C GLN A 18 -13.75 -12.75 -6.23
N VAL A 19 -12.65 -13.33 -5.73
CA VAL A 19 -12.68 -14.33 -4.66
C VAL A 19 -13.27 -13.73 -3.39
N ALA A 20 -12.81 -12.56 -2.95
CA ALA A 20 -13.33 -11.91 -1.77
C ALA A 20 -14.83 -11.59 -1.87
N ALA A 21 -15.29 -11.14 -3.05
CA ALA A 21 -16.73 -10.89 -3.30
C ALA A 21 -17.57 -12.17 -3.23
N ASP A 22 -17.05 -13.29 -3.76
CA ASP A 22 -17.73 -14.59 -3.71
C ASP A 22 -17.81 -15.17 -2.28
N MET A 23 -16.80 -14.87 -1.43
CA MET A 23 -16.71 -15.39 -0.06
C MET A 23 -17.53 -14.59 0.95
N GLY A 24 -17.71 -13.29 0.72
CA GLY A 24 -18.54 -12.43 1.57
C GLY A 24 -17.85 -11.16 2.06
N PRO A 25 -18.63 -10.20 2.59
CA PRO A 25 -18.12 -8.86 2.91
C PRO A 25 -17.06 -8.83 4.02
N GLU A 26 -17.02 -9.83 4.91
CA GLU A 26 -16.00 -9.96 5.95
C GLU A 26 -14.59 -10.22 5.41
N TYR A 27 -14.48 -10.70 4.17
CA TYR A 27 -13.22 -10.95 3.48
C TYR A 27 -12.71 -9.75 2.67
N HIS A 28 -13.57 -8.75 2.38
CA HIS A 28 -13.22 -7.65 1.48
C HIS A 28 -12.03 -6.83 1.99
N VAL A 29 -12.08 -6.35 3.24
CA VAL A 29 -11.02 -5.50 3.79
C VAL A 29 -9.73 -6.29 4.00
N PRO A 30 -9.72 -7.47 4.64
CA PRO A 30 -8.49 -8.27 4.76
C PRO A 30 -7.86 -8.57 3.39
N ALA A 31 -8.62 -9.07 2.43
CA ALA A 31 -8.12 -9.36 1.09
C ALA A 31 -7.56 -8.13 0.38
N GLY A 32 -8.24 -6.99 0.53
CA GLY A 32 -7.82 -5.72 -0.07
C GLY A 32 -6.58 -5.09 0.59
N CYS A 33 -6.17 -5.57 1.77
CA CYS A 33 -4.97 -5.10 2.48
C CYS A 33 -3.71 -5.93 2.19
N ARG A 34 -3.77 -6.90 1.28
CA ARG A 34 -2.62 -7.74 0.93
C ARG A 34 -1.43 -6.88 0.52
N GLY A 35 -0.31 -7.01 1.24
CA GLY A 35 0.92 -6.24 0.99
C GLY A 35 0.91 -4.77 1.45
N SER A 36 -0.20 -4.28 2.01
CA SER A 36 -0.38 -2.85 2.34
C SER A 36 -0.49 -2.56 3.85
N GLY A 37 -0.03 -3.47 4.68
CA GLY A 37 0.02 -3.31 6.14
C GLY A 37 -1.01 -4.17 6.89
N SER A 38 -0.84 -4.22 8.21
CA SER A 38 -1.72 -4.92 9.16
C SER A 38 -2.73 -3.95 9.79
N PRO A 39 -3.80 -4.44 10.46
CA PRO A 39 -4.69 -3.59 11.24
C PRO A 39 -3.95 -2.64 12.19
N ALA A 40 -2.97 -3.16 12.95
CA ALA A 40 -2.18 -2.34 13.86
C ALA A 40 -1.36 -1.24 13.15
N ALA A 41 -0.88 -1.50 11.94
CA ALA A 41 -0.17 -0.49 11.13
C ALA A 41 -1.13 0.60 10.63
N LEU A 42 -2.31 0.20 10.17
CA LEU A 42 -3.33 1.12 9.70
C LEU A 42 -3.89 1.98 10.84
N ASP A 43 -4.13 1.39 12.01
CA ASP A 43 -4.57 2.10 13.21
C ASP A 43 -3.51 3.11 13.66
N TRP A 44 -2.25 2.69 13.74
CA TRP A 44 -1.14 3.56 14.12
C TRP A 44 -1.01 4.78 13.19
N LEU A 45 -1.09 4.55 11.87
CA LEU A 45 -1.08 5.63 10.89
C LEU A 45 -2.28 6.56 11.05
N ALA A 46 -3.51 6.00 11.12
CA ALA A 46 -4.74 6.77 11.21
C ALA A 46 -4.80 7.64 12.48
N GLU A 47 -4.29 7.13 13.61
CA GLU A 47 -4.19 7.88 14.87
C GLU A 47 -3.16 9.00 14.77
N ARG A 48 -1.94 8.70 14.30
CA ARG A 48 -0.85 9.69 14.23
C ARG A 48 -1.07 10.74 13.15
N MET A 49 -1.80 10.40 12.09
CA MET A 49 -2.22 11.36 11.07
C MET A 49 -3.36 12.27 11.53
N GLU A 50 -3.99 12.01 12.68
CA GLU A 50 -5.09 12.80 13.23
C GLU A 50 -6.22 13.02 12.21
N LEU A 51 -6.62 11.96 11.50
CA LEU A 51 -7.62 12.03 10.44
C LEU A 51 -8.97 12.48 10.99
N ALA A 52 -9.46 13.61 10.49
CA ALA A 52 -10.76 14.15 10.88
C ALA A 52 -11.90 13.46 10.11
N SER A 53 -13.05 13.27 10.77
CA SER A 53 -14.28 12.82 10.10
C SER A 53 -14.64 13.74 8.92
N GLY A 54 -15.05 13.16 7.80
CA GLY A 54 -15.38 13.88 6.58
C GLY A 54 -14.18 14.37 5.76
N ALA A 55 -12.94 14.10 6.19
CA ALA A 55 -11.75 14.51 5.44
C ALA A 55 -11.68 13.86 4.05
N THR A 56 -11.26 14.61 3.05
CA THR A 56 -10.88 14.10 1.73
C THR A 56 -9.52 13.43 1.84
N PHE A 57 -9.49 12.13 1.66
CA PHE A 57 -8.36 11.27 1.95
C PHE A 57 -7.84 10.56 0.69
N LEU A 58 -6.60 10.84 0.31
CA LEU A 58 -5.97 10.22 -0.85
C LEU A 58 -5.28 8.91 -0.44
N ASP A 59 -5.62 7.82 -1.11
CA ASP A 59 -4.85 6.57 -1.09
C ASP A 59 -4.08 6.46 -2.41
N CYS A 60 -2.76 6.68 -2.36
CA CYS A 60 -1.88 6.72 -3.52
C CYS A 60 -1.16 5.38 -3.69
N GLY A 61 -1.47 4.68 -4.77
CA GLY A 61 -1.12 3.28 -4.98
C GLY A 61 -2.04 2.37 -4.16
N ALA A 62 -3.34 2.61 -4.30
CA ALA A 62 -4.38 2.01 -3.46
C ALA A 62 -4.53 0.49 -3.63
N GLY A 63 -3.97 -0.09 -4.71
CA GLY A 63 -4.18 -1.48 -5.04
C GLY A 63 -5.66 -1.82 -5.10
N VAL A 64 -6.07 -2.83 -4.34
CA VAL A 64 -7.47 -3.27 -4.23
C VAL A 64 -8.32 -2.36 -3.32
N GLY A 65 -7.70 -1.41 -2.58
CA GLY A 65 -8.42 -0.40 -1.80
C GLY A 65 -8.77 -0.79 -0.35
N GLY A 66 -8.28 -1.92 0.13
CA GLY A 66 -8.56 -2.39 1.50
C GLY A 66 -8.15 -1.42 2.59
N PRO A 67 -6.93 -0.85 2.59
CA PRO A 67 -6.52 0.14 3.57
C PRO A 67 -7.43 1.37 3.63
N ALA A 68 -7.77 1.95 2.48
CA ALA A 68 -8.70 3.08 2.42
C ALA A 68 -10.07 2.73 3.01
N ALA A 69 -10.59 1.52 2.71
CA ALA A 69 -11.85 1.05 3.26
C ALA A 69 -11.77 0.85 4.77
N TYR A 70 -10.67 0.28 5.27
CA TYR A 70 -10.42 0.13 6.70
C TYR A 70 -10.46 1.48 7.43
N ALA A 71 -9.71 2.45 6.95
CA ALA A 71 -9.67 3.79 7.56
C ALA A 71 -11.02 4.52 7.45
N ALA A 72 -11.70 4.41 6.31
CA ALA A 72 -12.99 5.06 6.10
C ALA A 72 -14.09 4.52 7.01
N GLN A 73 -14.10 3.21 7.28
CA GLN A 73 -15.07 2.61 8.21
C GLN A 73 -14.90 3.12 9.64
N GLN A 74 -13.67 3.40 10.06
CA GLN A 74 -13.39 3.86 11.43
C GLN A 74 -13.51 5.37 11.62
N ARG A 75 -13.26 6.17 10.58
CA ARG A 75 -13.10 7.63 10.67
C ARG A 75 -14.05 8.43 9.78
N GLU A 76 -15.00 7.78 9.10
CA GLU A 76 -15.95 8.44 8.18
C GLU A 76 -15.26 9.30 7.12
N LEU A 77 -14.16 8.81 6.54
CA LEU A 77 -13.39 9.53 5.54
C LEU A 77 -14.10 9.52 4.18
N ARG A 78 -13.67 10.42 3.29
CA ARG A 78 -14.03 10.43 1.87
C ARG A 78 -12.81 10.01 1.05
N PRO A 79 -12.61 8.70 0.83
CA PRO A 79 -11.46 8.21 0.08
C PRO A 79 -11.51 8.59 -1.40
N VAL A 80 -10.36 8.95 -1.94
CA VAL A 80 -10.07 9.05 -3.36
C VAL A 80 -8.87 8.14 -3.62
N LEU A 81 -9.04 7.13 -4.45
CA LEU A 81 -8.02 6.15 -4.75
C LEU A 81 -7.31 6.50 -6.05
N VAL A 82 -5.98 6.40 -6.05
CA VAL A 82 -5.17 6.50 -7.27
C VAL A 82 -4.34 5.24 -7.39
N GLU A 83 -4.45 4.58 -8.55
CA GLU A 83 -3.81 3.29 -8.79
C GLU A 83 -3.43 3.17 -10.28
N PRO A 84 -2.20 2.79 -10.65
CA PRO A 84 -1.80 2.68 -12.05
C PRO A 84 -2.40 1.47 -12.78
N GLU A 85 -2.69 0.37 -12.06
CA GLU A 85 -3.10 -0.87 -12.69
C GLU A 85 -4.62 -0.95 -12.90
N ALA A 86 -5.04 -1.21 -14.14
CA ALA A 86 -6.45 -1.23 -14.50
C ALA A 86 -7.23 -2.32 -13.77
N GLY A 87 -6.63 -3.51 -13.56
CA GLY A 87 -7.24 -4.61 -12.82
C GLY A 87 -7.46 -4.26 -11.36
N ALA A 88 -6.46 -3.64 -10.69
CA ALA A 88 -6.60 -3.16 -9.34
C ALA A 88 -7.66 -2.06 -9.21
N CYS A 89 -7.72 -1.12 -10.17
CA CYS A 89 -8.78 -0.11 -10.21
C CYS A 89 -10.18 -0.75 -10.26
N ARG A 90 -10.37 -1.74 -11.12
CA ARG A 90 -11.65 -2.48 -11.22
C ARG A 90 -11.95 -3.25 -9.93
N ALA A 91 -10.92 -3.86 -9.34
CA ALA A 91 -11.01 -4.58 -8.08
C ALA A 91 -11.47 -3.67 -6.93
N ALA A 92 -10.81 -2.53 -6.75
CA ALA A 92 -11.15 -1.54 -5.73
C ALA A 92 -12.59 -1.02 -5.88
N GLN A 93 -12.98 -0.70 -7.11
CA GLN A 93 -14.34 -0.25 -7.37
C GLN A 93 -15.39 -1.34 -7.12
N ARG A 94 -15.09 -2.59 -7.45
CA ARG A 94 -15.98 -3.74 -7.20
C ARG A 94 -16.22 -3.98 -5.72
N LEU A 95 -15.15 -3.94 -4.89
CA LEU A 95 -15.27 -4.27 -3.48
C LEU A 95 -15.79 -3.11 -2.63
N PHE A 96 -15.41 -1.88 -2.94
CA PHE A 96 -15.64 -0.75 -2.04
C PHE A 96 -16.41 0.41 -2.64
N GLY A 97 -16.47 0.53 -3.98
CA GLY A 97 -17.26 1.56 -4.67
C GLY A 97 -16.72 2.99 -4.53
N TYR A 98 -15.49 3.17 -4.04
CA TYR A 98 -14.88 4.50 -3.94
C TYR A 98 -14.49 5.06 -5.31
N PRO A 99 -14.37 6.39 -5.45
CA PRO A 99 -13.77 7.00 -6.63
C PRO A 99 -12.34 6.49 -6.83
N VAL A 100 -12.07 5.91 -8.00
CA VAL A 100 -10.74 5.40 -8.39
C VAL A 100 -10.30 6.12 -9.65
N VAL A 101 -9.07 6.64 -9.66
CA VAL A 101 -8.43 7.27 -10.80
C VAL A 101 -7.22 6.43 -11.22
N GLN A 102 -7.21 5.98 -12.46
CA GLN A 102 -6.06 5.25 -13.00
C GLN A 102 -4.93 6.24 -13.35
N ALA A 103 -3.88 6.27 -12.53
CA ALA A 103 -2.72 7.14 -12.72
C ALA A 103 -1.51 6.66 -11.93
N LEU A 104 -0.31 7.12 -12.34
CA LEU A 104 0.93 6.93 -11.59
C LEU A 104 0.96 7.86 -10.37
N GLY A 105 1.45 7.37 -9.23
CA GLY A 105 1.64 8.17 -8.02
C GLY A 105 2.68 9.29 -8.18
N SER A 106 3.62 9.13 -9.12
CA SER A 106 4.61 10.16 -9.49
C SER A 106 4.04 11.30 -10.36
N LYS A 107 2.76 11.19 -10.80
CA LYS A 107 2.07 12.19 -11.62
C LYS A 107 0.57 12.15 -11.34
N LEU A 108 0.18 12.68 -10.20
CA LEU A 108 -1.21 12.66 -9.74
C LEU A 108 -2.09 13.65 -10.53
N PRO A 109 -3.21 13.21 -11.12
CA PRO A 109 -4.15 14.08 -11.83
C PRO A 109 -5.10 14.82 -10.86
N LEU A 110 -4.55 15.29 -9.75
CA LEU A 110 -5.26 16.01 -8.69
C LEU A 110 -4.73 17.43 -8.57
N ALA A 111 -5.58 18.36 -8.18
CA ALA A 111 -5.18 19.73 -7.96
C ALA A 111 -4.26 19.86 -6.72
N GLU A 112 -3.45 20.93 -6.67
CA GLU A 112 -2.68 21.31 -5.50
C GLU A 112 -3.61 21.49 -4.29
N ALA A 113 -3.18 21.03 -3.12
CA ALA A 113 -3.89 21.17 -1.84
C ALA A 113 -5.36 20.69 -1.86
N SER A 114 -5.70 19.71 -2.72
CA SER A 114 -7.06 19.20 -2.89
C SER A 114 -7.45 18.11 -1.89
N CYS A 115 -6.48 17.56 -1.13
CA CYS A 115 -6.69 16.53 -0.14
C CYS A 115 -6.33 17.02 1.27
N ASP A 116 -7.11 16.62 2.26
CA ASP A 116 -6.83 16.93 3.66
C ASP A 116 -5.65 16.12 4.21
N ALA A 117 -5.54 14.88 3.76
CA ALA A 117 -4.45 13.95 4.09
C ALA A 117 -4.28 12.93 2.97
N ALA A 118 -3.15 12.24 2.97
CA ALA A 118 -2.87 11.13 2.06
C ALA A 118 -2.09 10.03 2.76
N TRP A 119 -2.11 8.83 2.19
CA TRP A 119 -1.07 7.84 2.45
C TRP A 119 -0.61 7.14 1.18
N SER A 120 0.52 6.42 1.28
CA SER A 120 1.04 5.56 0.23
C SER A 120 1.71 4.35 0.90
N LEU A 121 1.08 3.18 0.76
CA LEU A 121 1.41 2.00 1.55
C LEU A 121 2.03 0.91 0.67
N GLY A 122 3.34 0.65 0.86
CA GLY A 122 4.07 -0.35 0.09
C GLY A 122 4.47 0.08 -1.32
N VAL A 123 4.19 1.32 -1.72
CA VAL A 123 4.36 1.80 -3.12
C VAL A 123 5.77 2.31 -3.39
N LEU A 124 6.42 2.91 -2.40
CA LEU A 124 7.72 3.59 -2.62
C LEU A 124 8.79 2.64 -3.19
N CYS A 125 8.72 1.36 -2.87
CA CYS A 125 9.64 0.36 -3.39
C CYS A 125 9.27 -0.18 -4.79
N THR A 126 8.11 0.15 -5.34
CA THR A 126 7.66 -0.35 -6.66
C THR A 126 7.94 0.62 -7.80
N THR A 127 8.56 1.76 -7.52
CA THR A 127 8.88 2.79 -8.52
C THR A 127 10.31 3.31 -8.37
N PRO A 128 11.02 3.56 -9.48
CA PRO A 128 12.28 4.31 -9.43
C PRO A 128 12.06 5.82 -9.21
N GLU A 129 10.83 6.32 -9.43
CA GLU A 129 10.47 7.74 -9.33
C GLU A 129 10.06 8.13 -7.90
N GLN A 130 10.80 7.65 -6.88
CA GLN A 130 10.48 7.80 -5.46
C GLN A 130 10.33 9.26 -5.02
N LEU A 131 11.24 10.14 -5.45
CA LEU A 131 11.16 11.56 -5.13
C LEU A 131 9.93 12.22 -5.77
N ALA A 132 9.63 11.88 -7.02
CA ALA A 132 8.46 12.42 -7.70
C ALA A 132 7.15 11.99 -7.00
N LEU A 133 7.06 10.74 -6.53
CA LEU A 133 5.93 10.26 -5.73
C LEU A 133 5.74 11.11 -4.46
N LEU A 134 6.80 11.33 -3.68
CA LEU A 134 6.71 12.14 -2.45
C LEU A 134 6.40 13.61 -2.75
N THR A 135 6.96 14.17 -3.82
CA THR A 135 6.66 15.53 -4.26
C THR A 135 5.19 15.70 -4.67
N GLU A 136 4.60 14.70 -5.34
CA GLU A 136 3.19 14.73 -5.70
C GLU A 136 2.27 14.59 -4.48
N LEU A 137 2.63 13.76 -3.51
CA LEU A 137 1.92 13.70 -2.23
C LEU A 137 1.99 15.03 -1.48
N HIS A 138 3.17 15.66 -1.42
CA HIS A 138 3.35 17.00 -0.86
C HIS A 138 2.47 18.03 -1.57
N ARG A 139 2.46 18.04 -2.91
CA ARG A 139 1.67 18.99 -3.70
C ARG A 139 0.16 18.85 -3.50
N THR A 140 -0.33 17.61 -3.44
CA THR A 140 -1.78 17.33 -3.39
C THR A 140 -2.39 17.47 -2.01
N VAL A 141 -1.60 17.28 -0.95
CA VAL A 141 -2.05 17.47 0.44
C VAL A 141 -1.96 18.96 0.82
N ARG A 142 -3.00 19.48 1.47
CA ARG A 142 -3.02 20.87 1.94
C ARG A 142 -1.96 21.14 3.00
N ARG A 143 -1.53 22.38 3.14
CA ARG A 143 -0.61 22.79 4.22
C ARG A 143 -1.14 22.38 5.60
N GLY A 144 -0.25 21.87 6.44
CA GLY A 144 -0.56 21.31 7.74
C GLY A 144 -1.22 19.94 7.71
N GLY A 145 -1.56 19.42 6.52
CA GLY A 145 -2.01 18.04 6.34
C GLY A 145 -0.89 17.04 6.56
N ARG A 146 -1.26 15.80 6.81
CA ARG A 146 -0.31 14.70 7.07
C ARG A 146 -0.34 13.65 5.97
N ILE A 147 0.81 13.00 5.79
CA ILE A 147 1.02 11.95 4.81
C ILE A 147 1.55 10.72 5.56
N GLY A 148 0.82 9.61 5.47
CA GLY A 148 1.24 8.32 6.00
C GLY A 148 2.02 7.52 4.95
N LEU A 149 3.11 6.88 5.36
CA LEU A 149 3.84 5.95 4.51
C LEU A 149 4.00 4.60 5.20
N LEU A 150 3.88 3.53 4.43
CA LEU A 150 4.53 2.26 4.71
C LEU A 150 5.61 2.08 3.64
N ALA A 151 6.87 2.07 4.05
CA ALA A 151 8.01 1.86 3.16
C ALA A 151 8.77 0.59 3.56
N PHE A 152 9.12 -0.24 2.57
CA PHE A 152 10.06 -1.33 2.77
C PHE A 152 11.47 -0.82 2.52
N VAL A 153 12.37 -1.04 3.49
CA VAL A 153 13.70 -0.44 3.56
C VAL A 153 14.75 -1.53 3.61
N ALA A 154 15.74 -1.45 2.76
CA ALA A 154 16.87 -2.38 2.74
C ALA A 154 17.85 -2.08 3.89
N ARG A 155 18.14 -3.09 4.71
CA ARG A 155 19.10 -3.03 5.82
C ARG A 155 20.44 -3.71 5.50
N GLY A 156 20.52 -4.41 4.37
CA GLY A 156 21.69 -5.12 3.91
C GLY A 156 21.79 -5.15 2.40
N GLU A 157 22.75 -5.92 1.87
CA GLU A 157 22.84 -6.18 0.44
C GLU A 157 21.67 -7.05 0.01
N LEU A 158 20.96 -6.58 -1.02
CA LEU A 158 19.87 -7.32 -1.63
C LEU A 158 20.43 -8.24 -2.72
N PRO A 159 19.90 -9.46 -2.87
CA PRO A 159 20.25 -10.33 -3.99
C PRO A 159 19.95 -9.60 -5.31
N SER A 160 20.96 -9.48 -6.19
CA SER A 160 20.93 -8.61 -7.37
C SER A 160 19.94 -9.04 -8.46
N ASP A 161 19.49 -10.28 -8.44
CA ASP A 161 18.69 -10.94 -9.48
C ASP A 161 17.29 -11.38 -9.00
N GLU A 162 16.94 -11.15 -7.73
CA GLU A 162 15.72 -11.70 -7.14
C GLU A 162 14.54 -10.72 -7.02
N LEU A 163 14.77 -9.43 -7.18
CA LEU A 163 13.78 -8.39 -6.88
C LEU A 163 13.56 -7.43 -8.05
N GLU A 164 13.46 -7.99 -9.25
CA GLU A 164 13.28 -7.23 -10.48
C GLU A 164 12.05 -6.31 -10.40
N GLY A 165 12.29 -5.02 -10.65
CA GLY A 165 11.25 -3.98 -10.58
C GLY A 165 11.05 -3.37 -9.19
N ASN A 166 11.69 -3.89 -8.13
CA ASN A 166 11.66 -3.28 -6.81
C ASN A 166 12.88 -2.37 -6.55
N HIS A 167 12.65 -1.27 -5.85
CA HIS A 167 13.61 -0.22 -5.55
C HIS A 167 13.56 0.10 -4.05
N PHE A 168 14.10 -0.81 -3.21
CA PHE A 168 14.10 -0.62 -1.77
C PHE A 168 15.15 0.42 -1.36
N PRO A 169 14.76 1.59 -0.81
CA PRO A 169 15.74 2.55 -0.34
C PRO A 169 16.46 2.04 0.91
N ALA A 170 17.74 2.42 1.09
CA ALA A 170 18.38 2.34 2.39
C ALA A 170 17.78 3.39 3.36
N PRO A 171 17.93 3.23 4.70
CA PRO A 171 17.36 4.16 5.67
C PRO A 171 17.77 5.63 5.44
N GLU A 172 19.03 5.84 5.09
CA GLU A 172 19.59 7.16 4.81
C GLU A 172 18.97 7.76 3.54
N ARG A 173 18.76 6.92 2.51
CA ARG A 173 18.12 7.37 1.29
C ARG A 173 16.65 7.73 1.52
N LEU A 174 15.93 6.96 2.34
CA LEU A 174 14.56 7.30 2.70
C LEU A 174 14.47 8.67 3.40
N ARG A 175 15.38 8.97 4.34
CA ARG A 175 15.44 10.31 4.98
C ARG A 175 15.71 11.42 3.97
N GLN A 176 16.70 11.21 3.07
CA GLN A 176 17.01 12.18 2.02
C GLN A 176 15.81 12.44 1.09
N LEU A 177 15.07 11.39 0.68
CA LEU A 177 13.89 11.52 -0.14
C LEU A 177 12.81 12.37 0.54
N VAL A 178 12.59 12.18 1.85
CA VAL A 178 11.65 12.98 2.63
C VAL A 178 12.09 14.44 2.67
N ASP A 179 13.35 14.71 2.97
CA ASP A 179 13.91 16.07 3.03
C ASP A 179 13.86 16.77 1.65
N GLU A 180 14.27 16.06 0.58
CA GLU A 180 14.22 16.58 -0.80
C GLU A 180 12.80 16.88 -1.28
N SER A 181 11.78 16.21 -0.74
CA SER A 181 10.37 16.46 -1.05
C SER A 181 9.72 17.58 -0.20
N ALA A 182 10.49 18.29 0.62
CA ALA A 182 10.02 19.33 1.54
C ALA A 182 8.96 18.84 2.55
N LEU A 183 9.00 17.56 2.90
CA LEU A 183 8.20 16.94 3.95
C LEU A 183 9.02 16.83 5.24
N HIS A 184 8.35 16.82 6.39
CA HIS A 184 8.99 16.67 7.70
C HIS A 184 8.47 15.43 8.40
N VAL A 185 9.39 14.62 8.97
CA VAL A 185 9.02 13.44 9.76
C VAL A 185 8.48 13.89 11.12
N GLU A 186 7.21 13.58 11.42
CA GLU A 186 6.61 13.73 12.75
C GLU A 186 6.73 12.44 13.57
N HIS A 187 6.49 11.28 12.94
CA HIS A 187 6.57 9.97 13.58
C HIS A 187 7.25 8.95 12.68
N TRP A 188 8.00 8.04 13.27
CA TRP A 188 8.64 6.93 12.60
C TRP A 188 8.64 5.70 13.51
N LEU A 189 8.16 4.56 13.01
CA LEU A 189 8.08 3.29 13.74
C LEU A 189 8.37 2.14 12.78
N ARG A 190 9.06 1.11 13.25
CA ARG A 190 9.19 -0.15 12.49
C ARG A 190 7.97 -1.02 12.70
N THR A 191 7.51 -1.68 11.63
CA THR A 191 6.36 -2.59 11.72
C THR A 191 6.58 -3.74 12.71
N ALA A 192 7.83 -4.16 12.91
CA ALA A 192 8.21 -5.17 13.90
C ALA A 192 7.96 -4.75 15.37
N GLU A 193 7.72 -3.46 15.64
CA GLU A 193 7.40 -2.93 16.97
C GLU A 193 5.89 -2.92 17.25
N LEU A 194 5.07 -3.24 16.24
CA LEU A 194 3.63 -3.31 16.37
C LEU A 194 3.18 -4.62 17.03
N PRO A 195 1.98 -4.63 17.61
CA PRO A 195 1.33 -5.87 18.05
C PRO A 195 1.20 -6.90 16.92
N ALA A 196 1.17 -8.17 17.28
CA ALA A 196 0.91 -9.25 16.33
C ALA A 196 -0.43 -9.03 15.59
N ILE A 197 -0.49 -9.50 14.36
CA ILE A 197 -1.73 -9.47 13.57
C ILE A 197 -2.77 -10.36 14.24
N PRO A 198 -4.03 -9.91 14.42
CA PRO A 198 -5.07 -10.73 15.00
C PRO A 198 -5.27 -12.04 14.22
N GLU A 199 -5.43 -13.15 14.94
CA GLU A 199 -5.56 -14.47 14.32
C GLU A 199 -6.76 -14.54 13.35
N GLU A 200 -7.88 -13.92 13.70
CA GLU A 200 -9.07 -13.87 12.83
C GLU A 200 -8.79 -13.15 11.50
N TRP A 201 -7.93 -12.11 11.52
CA TRP A 201 -7.49 -11.45 10.30
C TRP A 201 -6.64 -12.36 9.42
N ASN A 202 -5.68 -13.07 10.02
CA ASN A 202 -4.85 -14.02 9.30
C ASN A 202 -5.69 -15.16 8.71
N GLN A 203 -6.62 -15.73 9.48
CA GLN A 203 -7.53 -16.78 9.00
C GLN A 203 -8.34 -16.34 7.78
N ARG A 204 -8.81 -15.08 7.75
CA ARG A 204 -9.51 -14.53 6.57
C ARG A 204 -8.59 -14.35 5.38
N MET A 205 -7.36 -13.86 5.60
CA MET A 205 -6.35 -13.72 4.56
C MET A 205 -5.96 -15.07 3.95
N ASP A 206 -5.72 -16.07 4.81
CA ASP A 206 -5.35 -17.42 4.42
C ASP A 206 -6.48 -18.08 3.63
N ALA A 207 -7.72 -17.95 4.07
CA ALA A 207 -8.88 -18.50 3.35
C ALA A 207 -9.02 -17.91 1.93
N VAL A 208 -8.76 -16.61 1.75
CA VAL A 208 -8.76 -15.99 0.42
C VAL A 208 -7.59 -16.50 -0.42
N THR A 209 -6.40 -16.65 0.17
CA THR A 209 -5.20 -17.17 -0.52
C THR A 209 -5.38 -18.63 -0.93
N ASP A 210 -5.97 -19.46 -0.09
CA ASP A 210 -6.29 -20.86 -0.40
C ASP A 210 -7.27 -20.95 -1.57
N GLU A 211 -8.30 -20.12 -1.58
CA GLU A 211 -9.29 -20.11 -2.67
C GLU A 211 -8.68 -19.56 -3.97
N LEU A 212 -7.80 -18.55 -3.90
CA LEU A 212 -7.02 -18.08 -5.06
C LEU A 212 -6.12 -19.19 -5.61
N THR A 213 -5.43 -19.91 -4.73
CA THR A 213 -4.58 -21.05 -5.11
C THR A 213 -5.41 -22.16 -5.75
N ARG A 214 -6.58 -22.47 -5.20
CA ARG A 214 -7.48 -23.48 -5.77
C ARG A 214 -7.97 -23.11 -7.17
N ARG A 215 -8.30 -21.83 -7.41
CA ARG A 215 -8.81 -21.35 -8.71
C ARG A 215 -7.72 -21.12 -9.73
N HIS A 216 -6.59 -20.55 -9.31
CA HIS A 216 -5.57 -19.97 -10.20
C HIS A 216 -4.15 -20.53 -10.01
N GLY A 217 -3.92 -21.44 -9.06
CA GLY A 217 -2.60 -21.97 -8.72
C GLY A 217 -1.81 -22.61 -9.89
N HIS A 218 -2.52 -23.02 -10.95
CA HIS A 218 -1.95 -23.59 -12.15
C HIS A 218 -1.52 -22.55 -13.19
N THR A 219 -1.80 -21.26 -12.97
CA THR A 219 -1.48 -20.17 -13.91
C THR A 219 -0.11 -19.58 -13.66
N ASP A 220 0.57 -19.16 -14.73
CA ASP A 220 1.89 -18.53 -14.64
C ASP A 220 1.83 -17.22 -13.83
N ALA A 221 0.77 -16.43 -13.99
CA ALA A 221 0.59 -15.18 -13.27
C ALA A 221 0.51 -15.39 -11.74
N TRP A 222 -0.27 -16.39 -11.27
CA TRP A 222 -0.31 -16.73 -9.85
C TRP A 222 1.04 -17.20 -9.32
N GLN A 223 1.69 -18.13 -10.03
CA GLN A 223 2.98 -18.66 -9.62
C GLN A 223 4.07 -17.58 -9.58
N LEU A 224 4.02 -16.60 -10.48
CA LEU A 224 4.96 -15.50 -10.52
C LEU A 224 4.73 -14.55 -9.32
N ALA A 225 3.49 -14.17 -9.05
CA ALA A 225 3.12 -13.34 -7.90
C ALA A 225 3.48 -14.01 -6.56
N GLU A 226 3.19 -15.32 -6.40
CA GLU A 226 3.53 -16.07 -5.20
C GLU A 226 5.04 -16.19 -4.98
N ARG A 227 5.83 -16.41 -6.03
CA ARG A 227 7.30 -16.40 -5.92
C ARG A 227 7.82 -15.05 -5.43
N GLN A 228 7.30 -13.95 -5.98
CA GLN A 228 7.69 -12.59 -5.59
C GLN A 228 7.30 -12.30 -4.13
N SER A 229 6.06 -12.60 -3.75
CA SER A 229 5.57 -12.44 -2.39
C SER A 229 6.39 -13.24 -1.37
N SER A 230 6.68 -14.52 -1.67
CA SER A 230 7.49 -15.39 -0.81
C SER A 230 8.94 -14.89 -0.66
N ARG A 231 9.52 -14.28 -1.71
CA ARG A 231 10.86 -13.69 -1.65
C ARG A 231 10.89 -12.48 -0.71
N ILE A 232 9.95 -11.55 -0.89
CA ILE A 232 9.82 -10.37 -0.02
C ILE A 232 9.57 -10.82 1.43
N GLY A 233 8.70 -11.81 1.65
CA GLY A 233 8.43 -12.37 2.96
C GLY A 233 9.70 -12.86 3.68
N ARG A 234 10.55 -13.67 3.00
CA ARG A 234 11.82 -14.14 3.58
C ARG A 234 12.77 -13.00 3.94
N LEU A 235 12.89 -11.98 3.09
CA LEU A 235 13.75 -10.82 3.37
C LEU A 235 13.24 -9.97 4.54
N LEU A 236 11.93 -9.97 4.80
CA LEU A 236 11.35 -9.35 5.98
C LEU A 236 11.58 -10.20 7.24
N GLU A 237 11.46 -11.54 7.13
CA GLU A 237 11.69 -12.47 8.24
C GLU A 237 13.14 -12.48 8.72
N ASP A 238 14.11 -12.42 7.81
CA ASP A 238 15.55 -12.42 8.15
C ASP A 238 16.11 -11.02 8.47
N GLY A 239 15.27 -9.97 8.32
CA GLY A 239 15.62 -8.59 8.64
C GLY A 239 16.44 -7.87 7.56
N THR A 240 16.69 -8.48 6.40
CA THR A 240 17.32 -7.83 5.24
C THR A 240 16.44 -6.69 4.71
N LEU A 241 15.12 -6.86 4.76
CA LEU A 241 14.14 -5.78 4.61
C LEU A 241 13.45 -5.49 5.94
N THR A 242 13.08 -4.23 6.16
CA THR A 242 12.22 -3.82 7.27
C THR A 242 11.06 -2.99 6.76
N GLY A 243 9.88 -3.21 7.34
CA GLY A 243 8.74 -2.32 7.12
C GLY A 243 8.86 -1.09 8.06
N GLU A 244 8.78 0.09 7.49
CA GLU A 244 8.87 1.37 8.18
C GLU A 244 7.58 2.16 8.01
N LEU A 245 6.96 2.56 9.11
CA LEU A 245 5.81 3.45 9.14
C LEU A 245 6.29 4.86 9.43
N LEU A 246 5.90 5.81 8.58
CA LEU A 246 6.19 7.23 8.77
C LEU A 246 4.91 8.04 8.73
N VAL A 247 4.83 9.04 9.59
CA VAL A 247 3.88 10.14 9.42
C VAL A 247 4.69 11.39 9.12
N LEU A 248 4.42 11.95 7.95
CA LEU A 248 5.08 13.13 7.43
C LEU A 248 4.10 14.31 7.44
N ARG A 249 4.62 15.51 7.61
CA ARG A 249 3.86 16.75 7.60
C ARG A 249 4.23 17.61 6.42
N HIS A 250 3.20 18.15 5.78
CA HIS A 250 3.33 19.28 4.87
C HIS A 250 3.41 20.57 5.70
N ALA A 251 4.56 21.25 5.68
CA ALA A 251 4.83 22.47 6.45
C ALA A 251 4.03 23.69 5.96
#